data_5f52fa945897a35148f9ba4d4bef0f08
#
_entry.id   5f52fa945897a35148f9ba4d4bef0f08
#
_cell.length_a   1.000
_cell.length_b   1.000
_cell.length_c   1.000
_cell.angle_alpha   90.00
_cell.angle_beta   90.00
_cell.angle_gamma   90.00
#
_symmetry.space_group_name_H-M   'P 1'
#
loop_
_entity.id
_entity.type
_entity.pdbx_description
1 polymer ?
#
loop_
_entity_poly.entity_id
_entity_poly.type
_entity_poly.pdbx_seq_one_letter_code
_entity_poly.pdbx_strand_id
1 'polypeptide(L)'
;MLEIIPTWLNQGIKKVLIDAVSSEDLELERVVTAVSELPANRVILRIPVGVVLVIDSVTLTQDDGFEALVTSLETVRKSVDEGYFFAVEMSTGPIEVYHFEIVFAKIKELHHKNIHIVAPGYCYGEGEKKRDLVTGDGKVVVDAALSFVQCLRTDRRDGLFTTVVADEAGVALGLVYSSAKSIVAALESGRGVYYSRSRGGLWKKGESSGNAQTLIQIDIDCDSDALRFTVHQTGTGFCHLNTRTCWGHDGGLRALESMLFIRHENAPAGSYTKRLFEDAELLRNKLVEEAQELAEAESIPDVAGEAADVMYFAMVRCVAAGCKLSDVEKMLDKRALKVKRRPGNSKAYRISAANQILNSKDDLNSAASAVSNQS
;
A
#
# COMPACT_ATOMS: atom_id res chain seq x y z
N MET A 1 19.92 -7.28 20.21
CA MET A 1 18.71 -6.56 19.74
C MET A 1 18.61 -6.54 18.23
N LEU A 2 19.68 -6.25 17.48
CA LEU A 2 19.65 -6.17 15.99
C LEU A 2 19.28 -7.49 15.32
N GLU A 3 19.62 -8.64 15.87
CA GLU A 3 19.31 -9.98 15.33
C GLU A 3 17.80 -10.31 15.24
N ILE A 4 16.94 -9.61 15.99
CA ILE A 4 15.49 -9.83 15.97
C ILE A 4 14.79 -9.06 14.84
N ILE A 5 15.43 -8.02 14.29
CA ILE A 5 14.86 -7.15 13.26
C ILE A 5 14.42 -7.92 12.01
N PRO A 6 15.24 -8.86 11.45
CA PRO A 6 14.79 -9.67 10.32
C PRO A 6 13.51 -10.46 10.61
N THR A 7 13.34 -10.89 11.86
CA THR A 7 12.11 -11.59 12.28
C THR A 7 10.90 -10.66 12.22
N TRP A 8 11.01 -9.45 12.74
CA TRP A 8 9.94 -8.46 12.70
C TRP A 8 9.57 -8.06 11.26
N LEU A 9 10.57 -7.80 10.42
CA LEU A 9 10.36 -7.47 9.02
C LEU A 9 9.69 -8.63 8.26
N ASN A 10 10.04 -9.88 8.58
CA ASN A 10 9.41 -11.07 8.01
C ASN A 10 7.97 -11.30 8.51
N GLN A 11 7.62 -10.76 9.68
CA GLN A 11 6.26 -10.80 10.21
C GLN A 11 5.35 -9.72 9.59
N GLY A 12 5.90 -8.85 8.75
CA GLY A 12 5.14 -7.84 8.00
C GLY A 12 5.23 -6.43 8.55
N ILE A 13 6.13 -6.15 9.49
CA ILE A 13 6.44 -4.78 9.89
C ILE A 13 7.04 -4.06 8.68
N LYS A 14 6.46 -2.95 8.28
CA LYS A 14 6.86 -2.23 7.06
C LYS A 14 8.22 -1.56 7.21
N LYS A 15 8.45 -0.86 8.32
CA LYS A 15 9.72 -0.17 8.61
C LYS A 15 10.07 -0.31 10.09
N VAL A 16 11.35 -0.31 10.40
CA VAL A 16 11.88 -0.36 11.76
C VAL A 16 12.72 0.89 11.98
N LEU A 17 12.43 1.61 13.06
CA LEU A 17 13.29 2.69 13.55
C LEU A 17 14.35 2.09 14.45
N ILE A 18 15.61 2.29 14.12
CA ILE A 18 16.76 1.89 14.92
C ILE A 18 17.35 3.15 15.53
N ASP A 19 17.35 3.17 16.85
CA ASP A 19 17.92 4.25 17.63
C ASP A 19 19.41 3.95 17.87
N ALA A 20 20.26 4.68 17.17
CA ALA A 20 21.72 4.56 17.28
C ALA A 20 22.27 5.55 18.33
N VAL A 21 21.49 5.83 19.37
CA VAL A 21 21.86 6.79 20.44
C VAL A 21 22.91 6.19 21.34
N SER A 22 24.18 6.25 20.94
CA SER A 22 25.27 6.22 21.89
C SER A 22 26.36 7.22 21.46
N SER A 23 27.05 7.72 22.43
CA SER A 23 27.99 8.85 22.33
C SER A 23 29.37 8.47 21.74
N GLU A 24 29.50 7.29 21.15
CA GLU A 24 30.78 6.80 20.64
C GLU A 24 30.68 6.44 19.14
N ASP A 25 31.53 7.00 18.30
CA ASP A 25 31.62 6.77 16.85
C ASP A 25 31.70 5.27 16.48
N LEU A 26 32.29 4.46 17.36
CA LEU A 26 32.42 3.01 17.23
C LEU A 26 31.06 2.25 17.21
N GLU A 27 30.00 2.79 17.81
CA GLU A 27 28.68 2.16 17.79
C GLU A 27 27.92 2.43 16.51
N LEU A 28 28.10 3.58 15.89
CA LEU A 28 27.50 3.89 14.60
C LEU A 28 27.96 2.92 13.51
N GLU A 29 29.29 2.68 13.41
CA GLU A 29 29.83 1.71 12.47
C GLU A 29 29.30 0.30 12.69
N ARG A 30 29.16 -0.12 13.96
CA ARG A 30 28.57 -1.41 14.30
C ARG A 30 27.10 -1.51 13.88
N VAL A 31 26.33 -0.45 14.11
CA VAL A 31 24.91 -0.40 13.72
C VAL A 31 24.80 -0.43 12.21
N VAL A 32 25.58 0.39 11.49
CA VAL A 32 25.61 0.43 10.02
C VAL A 32 25.99 -0.95 9.45
N THR A 33 27.02 -1.59 10.00
CA THR A 33 27.45 -2.94 9.57
C THR A 33 26.32 -3.96 9.84
N ALA A 34 25.70 -3.92 11.00
CA ALA A 34 24.64 -4.86 11.36
C ALA A 34 23.36 -4.69 10.54
N VAL A 35 23.08 -3.48 10.04
CA VAL A 35 21.90 -3.22 9.20
C VAL A 35 22.19 -3.32 7.71
N SER A 36 23.45 -3.44 7.29
CA SER A 36 23.84 -3.52 5.87
C SER A 36 23.22 -4.71 5.12
N GLU A 37 22.85 -5.79 5.83
CA GLU A 37 22.12 -6.94 5.28
C GLU A 37 20.60 -6.72 5.19
N LEU A 38 20.09 -5.60 5.70
CA LEU A 38 18.67 -5.29 5.72
C LEU A 38 18.30 -4.39 4.53
N PRO A 39 17.08 -4.50 3.99
CA PRO A 39 16.65 -3.59 2.92
C PRO A 39 16.64 -2.14 3.42
N ALA A 40 17.48 -1.30 2.85
CA ALA A 40 17.66 0.09 3.26
C ALA A 40 16.34 0.88 3.33
N ASN A 41 15.44 0.66 2.37
CA ASN A 41 14.11 1.30 2.31
C ASN A 41 13.14 0.86 3.44
N ARG A 42 13.55 -0.08 4.29
CA ARG A 42 12.75 -0.57 5.44
C ARG A 42 13.38 -0.25 6.79
N VAL A 43 14.52 0.41 6.80
CA VAL A 43 15.22 0.82 8.01
C VAL A 43 15.26 2.33 8.09
N ILE A 44 14.90 2.87 9.24
CA ILE A 44 15.08 4.28 9.58
C ILE A 44 16.12 4.34 10.69
N LEU A 45 17.20 5.06 10.43
CA LEU A 45 18.26 5.25 11.43
C LEU A 45 18.02 6.59 12.14
N ARG A 46 17.76 6.54 13.44
CA ARG A 46 17.85 7.72 14.29
C ARG A 46 19.29 7.83 14.76
N ILE A 47 20.04 8.65 14.07
CA ILE A 47 21.44 8.93 14.39
C ILE A 47 21.43 10.12 15.35
N PRO A 48 22.03 10.00 16.53
CA PRO A 48 22.40 11.17 17.29
C PRO A 48 23.49 11.85 16.46
N VAL A 49 23.14 12.90 15.78
CA VAL A 49 24.13 13.78 15.21
C VAL A 49 24.92 14.30 16.42
N GLY A 50 26.14 13.80 16.62
CA GLY A 50 26.96 14.08 17.80
C GLY A 50 27.31 15.55 18.04
N VAL A 51 26.75 16.43 17.24
CA VAL A 51 26.58 17.85 17.45
C VAL A 51 25.11 18.15 17.24
N VAL A 52 24.33 17.81 18.22
CA VAL A 52 23.10 18.48 18.59
C VAL A 52 22.49 19.35 17.48
N LEU A 53 21.65 18.74 16.67
CA LEU A 53 20.55 19.54 16.18
C LEU A 53 19.28 19.02 16.85
N VAL A 54 19.12 19.39 18.12
CA VAL A 54 17.80 19.54 18.67
C VAL A 54 17.14 20.59 17.80
N ILE A 55 16.40 20.15 16.78
CA ILE A 55 15.70 21.07 15.91
C ILE A 55 14.55 21.62 16.73
N ASP A 56 14.66 22.85 17.15
CA ASP A 56 13.50 23.59 17.62
C ASP A 56 12.78 24.25 16.43
N SER A 57 11.59 24.73 16.66
CA SER A 57 10.80 25.38 15.64
C SER A 57 11.49 26.65 15.10
N VAL A 58 12.34 27.29 15.89
CA VAL A 58 13.09 28.49 15.51
C VAL A 58 14.18 28.11 14.51
N THR A 59 14.93 27.05 14.76
CA THR A 59 15.95 26.55 13.84
C THR A 59 15.37 26.16 12.47
N LEU A 60 14.19 25.54 12.46
CA LEU A 60 13.51 25.18 11.19
C LEU A 60 13.00 26.41 10.42
N THR A 61 12.73 27.51 11.09
CA THR A 61 12.26 28.74 10.43
C THR A 61 13.39 29.65 9.94
N GLN A 62 14.63 29.42 10.38
CA GLN A 62 15.81 30.16 9.94
C GLN A 62 16.52 29.37 8.83
N ASP A 63 16.69 30.00 7.67
CA ASP A 63 17.29 29.33 6.50
C ASP A 63 18.71 28.83 6.79
N ASP A 64 19.53 29.60 7.50
CA ASP A 64 20.90 29.20 7.86
C ASP A 64 20.92 27.93 8.76
N GLY A 65 20.00 27.83 9.70
CA GLY A 65 19.87 26.66 10.58
C GLY A 65 19.42 25.43 9.83
N PHE A 66 18.48 25.59 8.90
CA PHE A 66 18.00 24.50 8.06
C PHE A 66 19.08 23.98 7.10
N GLU A 67 19.82 24.86 6.44
CA GLU A 67 20.92 24.51 5.55
C GLU A 67 22.07 23.80 6.30
N ALA A 68 22.40 24.26 7.51
CA ALA A 68 23.39 23.59 8.36
C ALA A 68 22.96 22.17 8.74
N LEU A 69 21.67 21.97 9.06
CA LEU A 69 21.09 20.66 9.31
C LEU A 69 21.22 19.74 8.08
N VAL A 70 20.77 20.19 6.91
CA VAL A 70 20.82 19.43 5.67
C VAL A 70 22.26 19.03 5.36
N THR A 71 23.20 19.96 5.47
CA THR A 71 24.64 19.71 5.20
C THR A 71 25.22 18.66 6.16
N SER A 72 24.87 18.73 7.45
CA SER A 72 25.33 17.75 8.45
C SER A 72 24.79 16.35 8.14
N LEU A 73 23.50 16.25 7.78
CA LEU A 73 22.86 14.97 7.42
C LEU A 73 23.41 14.40 6.10
N GLU A 74 23.74 15.24 5.13
CA GLU A 74 24.38 14.80 3.90
C GLU A 74 25.80 14.28 4.14
N THR A 75 26.50 14.83 5.12
CA THR A 75 27.81 14.33 5.52
C THR A 75 27.72 12.93 6.13
N VAL A 76 26.75 12.71 7.00
CA VAL A 76 26.46 11.37 7.54
C VAL A 76 26.02 10.40 6.44
N ARG A 77 25.19 10.86 5.49
CA ARG A 77 24.73 10.03 4.36
C ARG A 77 25.85 9.51 3.49
N LYS A 78 26.95 10.27 3.32
CA LYS A 78 28.13 9.81 2.57
C LYS A 78 28.83 8.60 3.22
N SER A 79 28.61 8.40 4.51
CA SER A 79 29.17 7.28 5.27
C SER A 79 28.24 6.06 5.32
N VAL A 80 27.02 6.19 4.79
CA VAL A 80 25.97 5.18 4.83
C VAL A 80 25.38 5.01 3.43
N ASP A 81 24.89 3.84 3.07
CA ASP A 81 24.23 3.57 1.79
C ASP A 81 23.08 4.57 1.53
N GLU A 82 22.99 5.10 0.29
CA GLU A 82 22.01 6.12 -0.12
C GLU A 82 20.53 5.71 0.09
N GLY A 83 20.27 4.42 0.25
CA GLY A 83 18.91 3.88 0.43
C GLY A 83 18.31 4.05 1.82
N TYR A 84 19.08 4.43 2.84
CA TYR A 84 18.58 4.56 4.21
C TYR A 84 17.79 5.83 4.44
N PHE A 85 16.76 5.71 5.29
CA PHE A 85 16.04 6.84 5.85
C PHE A 85 16.72 7.29 7.15
N PHE A 86 16.80 8.59 7.37
CA PHE A 86 17.30 9.15 8.60
C PHE A 86 16.15 9.76 9.41
N ALA A 87 16.26 9.74 10.72
CA ALA A 87 15.35 10.43 11.61
C ALA A 87 16.10 11.46 12.45
N VAL A 88 15.51 12.64 12.58
CA VAL A 88 15.99 13.73 13.41
C VAL A 88 14.95 14.04 14.48
N GLU A 89 15.37 14.22 15.72
CA GLU A 89 14.48 14.56 16.82
C GLU A 89 14.19 16.07 16.85
N MET A 90 12.91 16.42 16.92
CA MET A 90 12.47 17.79 17.14
C MET A 90 12.24 18.01 18.64
N SER A 91 12.84 19.08 19.18
CA SER A 91 12.66 19.44 20.58
C SER A 91 11.23 19.87 20.89
N THR A 92 10.85 19.65 22.14
CA THR A 92 9.56 20.02 22.68
C THR A 92 9.51 21.51 22.98
N GLY A 93 9.05 22.29 22.04
CA GLY A 93 8.67 23.69 22.26
C GLY A 93 7.33 23.99 21.61
N PRO A 94 6.52 24.92 22.11
CA PRO A 94 5.31 25.30 21.42
C PRO A 94 5.67 25.86 20.03
N ILE A 95 5.15 25.24 18.99
CA ILE A 95 5.21 25.82 17.64
C ILE A 95 4.17 26.95 17.63
N GLU A 96 4.63 28.17 17.51
CA GLU A 96 3.71 29.30 17.40
C GLU A 96 2.90 29.19 16.11
N VAL A 97 1.60 29.51 16.18
CA VAL A 97 0.62 29.23 15.10
C VAL A 97 1.06 29.78 13.74
N TYR A 98 1.72 30.93 13.71
CA TYR A 98 2.22 31.54 12.48
C TYR A 98 3.48 30.87 11.89
N HIS A 99 4.16 30.02 12.64
CA HIS A 99 5.30 29.24 12.16
C HIS A 99 4.89 27.87 11.60
N PHE A 100 3.64 27.43 11.81
CA PHE A 100 3.20 26.09 11.41
C PHE A 100 3.43 25.82 9.91
N GLU A 101 3.04 26.76 9.05
CA GLU A 101 3.19 26.57 7.60
C GLU A 101 4.66 26.43 7.21
N ILE A 102 5.54 27.24 7.77
CA ILE A 102 6.97 27.20 7.49
C ILE A 102 7.59 25.92 8.01
N VAL A 103 7.27 25.53 9.24
CA VAL A 103 7.77 24.28 9.87
C VAL A 103 7.32 23.07 9.06
N PHE A 104 6.05 22.98 8.66
CA PHE A 104 5.57 21.86 7.86
C PHE A 104 6.17 21.83 6.45
N ALA A 105 6.39 22.97 5.82
CA ALA A 105 7.08 23.04 4.53
C ALA A 105 8.51 22.49 4.63
N LYS A 106 9.25 22.85 5.68
CA LYS A 106 10.61 22.36 5.92
C LYS A 106 10.64 20.87 6.30
N ILE A 107 9.72 20.40 7.15
CA ILE A 107 9.56 18.96 7.46
C ILE A 107 9.32 18.16 6.17
N LYS A 108 8.50 18.68 5.28
CA LYS A 108 8.22 18.05 4.00
C LYS A 108 9.45 18.02 3.10
N GLU A 109 10.21 19.11 3.02
CA GLU A 109 11.46 19.15 2.28
C GLU A 109 12.45 18.08 2.79
N LEU A 110 12.58 17.94 4.12
CA LEU A 110 13.38 16.89 4.74
C LEU A 110 12.87 15.49 4.38
N HIS A 111 11.56 15.29 4.37
CA HIS A 111 10.95 14.01 4.00
C HIS A 111 11.27 13.62 2.55
N HIS A 112 11.27 14.57 1.61
CA HIS A 112 11.71 14.32 0.23
C HIS A 112 13.20 13.91 0.12
N LYS A 113 14.00 14.32 1.09
CA LYS A 113 15.40 13.91 1.22
C LYS A 113 15.57 12.61 2.04
N ASN A 114 14.49 11.85 2.26
CA ASN A 114 14.45 10.64 3.10
C ASN A 114 14.83 10.89 4.58
N ILE A 115 14.57 12.08 5.08
CA ILE A 115 14.81 12.49 6.46
C ILE A 115 13.46 12.62 7.17
N HIS A 116 13.24 11.85 8.21
CA HIS A 116 12.02 11.87 9.00
C HIS A 116 12.22 12.70 10.27
N ILE A 117 11.22 13.47 10.64
CA ILE A 117 11.19 14.17 11.92
C ILE A 117 10.52 13.27 12.96
N VAL A 118 11.20 13.03 14.06
CA VAL A 118 10.66 12.36 15.24
C VAL A 118 10.41 13.42 16.30
N ALA A 119 9.16 13.60 16.67
CA ALA A 119 8.74 14.62 17.63
C ALA A 119 8.06 13.94 18.84
N PRO A 120 8.83 13.34 19.76
CA PRO A 120 8.28 12.58 20.89
C PRO A 120 7.53 13.46 21.90
N GLY A 121 7.80 14.78 21.87
CA GLY A 121 7.09 15.77 22.68
C GLY A 121 5.75 16.23 22.12
N TYR A 122 5.32 15.70 20.97
CA TYR A 122 4.05 16.04 20.34
C TYR A 122 3.14 14.83 20.27
N CYS A 123 1.84 15.05 20.39
CA CYS A 123 0.82 14.05 20.13
C CYS A 123 -0.31 14.66 19.29
N TYR A 124 -0.95 13.83 18.48
CA TYR A 124 -2.12 14.26 17.74
C TYR A 124 -3.36 14.23 18.63
N GLY A 125 -4.20 15.26 18.53
CA GLY A 125 -5.48 15.34 19.19
C GLY A 125 -6.62 15.50 18.20
N GLU A 126 -7.84 15.21 18.62
CA GLU A 126 -9.05 15.39 17.83
C GLU A 126 -9.82 16.64 18.28
N GLY A 127 -10.27 17.45 17.30
CA GLY A 127 -11.20 18.56 17.46
C GLY A 127 -10.63 19.92 17.88
N GLU A 128 -11.40 20.98 17.62
CA GLU A 128 -10.99 22.39 17.77
C GLU A 128 -10.54 22.81 19.18
N LYS A 129 -10.95 22.07 20.22
CA LYS A 129 -10.66 22.44 21.62
C LYS A 129 -9.26 22.01 22.09
N LYS A 130 -8.47 21.37 21.24
CA LYS A 130 -7.20 20.77 21.64
C LYS A 130 -5.96 21.51 21.10
N ARG A 131 -6.15 22.62 20.42
CA ARG A 131 -5.05 23.52 20.10
C ARG A 131 -4.58 24.17 21.40
N ASP A 132 -3.28 24.20 21.61
CA ASP A 132 -2.63 24.80 22.78
C ASP A 132 -2.74 24.01 24.10
N LEU A 133 -3.20 22.78 24.08
CA LEU A 133 -3.17 21.92 25.25
C LEU A 133 -1.83 21.17 25.35
N VAL A 134 -1.24 21.26 26.52
CA VAL A 134 -0.14 20.38 26.92
C VAL A 134 -0.73 19.22 27.71
N THR A 135 -0.45 17.98 27.31
CA THR A 135 -0.89 16.79 28.04
C THR A 135 -0.24 16.72 29.42
N GLY A 136 -0.79 15.91 30.34
CA GLY A 136 -0.23 15.75 31.68
C GLY A 136 1.20 15.20 31.71
N ASP A 137 1.67 14.60 30.62
CA ASP A 137 3.05 14.15 30.39
C ASP A 137 3.91 15.19 29.62
N GLY A 138 3.42 16.40 29.46
CA GLY A 138 4.17 17.51 28.87
C GLY A 138 4.20 17.57 27.34
N LYS A 139 3.41 16.75 26.65
CA LYS A 139 3.36 16.77 25.17
C LYS A 139 2.44 17.86 24.65
N VAL A 140 2.85 18.50 23.57
CA VAL A 140 2.03 19.48 22.82
C VAL A 140 1.04 18.75 21.93
N VAL A 141 -0.23 19.11 22.01
CA VAL A 141 -1.30 18.53 21.19
C VAL A 141 -1.38 19.26 19.86
N VAL A 142 -1.30 18.50 18.76
CA VAL A 142 -1.41 19.01 17.39
C VAL A 142 -2.64 18.41 16.72
N ASP A 143 -3.42 19.22 16.03
CA ASP A 143 -4.54 18.74 15.22
C ASP A 143 -4.03 18.02 13.97
N ALA A 144 -4.27 16.70 13.89
CA ALA A 144 -3.75 15.86 12.81
C ALA A 144 -4.32 16.24 11.44
N ALA A 145 -5.61 16.58 11.37
CA ALA A 145 -6.25 16.89 10.10
C ALA A 145 -5.79 18.23 9.55
N LEU A 146 -5.66 19.23 10.40
CA LEU A 146 -5.14 20.55 10.01
C LEU A 146 -3.65 20.45 9.65
N SER A 147 -2.86 19.71 10.40
CA SER A 147 -1.44 19.47 10.09
C SER A 147 -1.27 18.80 8.73
N PHE A 148 -2.12 17.82 8.44
CA PHE A 148 -2.12 17.17 7.13
C PHE A 148 -2.40 18.16 5.99
N VAL A 149 -3.41 19.03 6.16
CA VAL A 149 -3.76 20.05 5.15
C VAL A 149 -2.60 21.02 4.90
N GLN A 150 -1.84 21.37 5.94
CA GLN A 150 -0.67 22.26 5.79
C GLN A 150 0.48 21.63 4.97
N CYS A 151 0.48 20.31 4.82
CA CYS A 151 1.45 19.63 3.94
C CYS A 151 1.09 19.73 2.45
N LEU A 152 -0.08 20.23 2.09
CA LEU A 152 -0.57 20.28 0.73
C LEU A 152 -0.29 21.62 0.04
N ARG A 153 -0.13 21.57 -1.26
CA ARG A 153 -0.03 22.73 -2.16
C ARG A 153 -1.05 22.59 -3.27
N THR A 154 -1.45 23.68 -3.85
CA THR A 154 -2.21 23.68 -5.09
C THR A 154 -1.88 24.94 -5.90
N ASP A 155 -1.63 24.75 -7.17
CA ASP A 155 -1.47 25.82 -8.15
C ASP A 155 -2.81 26.21 -8.81
N ARG A 156 -3.87 25.52 -8.46
CA ARG A 156 -5.19 25.77 -8.99
C ARG A 156 -5.76 27.07 -8.45
N ARG A 157 -6.29 27.89 -9.36
CA ARG A 157 -6.90 29.20 -9.03
C ARG A 157 -8.09 29.11 -8.08
N ASP A 158 -8.78 27.95 -8.05
CA ASP A 158 -9.92 27.70 -7.15
C ASP A 158 -9.51 27.17 -5.77
N GLY A 159 -8.21 26.99 -5.52
CA GLY A 159 -7.68 26.50 -4.25
C GLY A 159 -8.05 25.06 -3.93
N LEU A 160 -8.55 24.31 -4.91
CA LEU A 160 -8.92 22.91 -4.73
C LEU A 160 -7.76 21.98 -5.04
N PHE A 161 -7.76 20.82 -4.40
CA PHE A 161 -6.81 19.74 -4.65
C PHE A 161 -7.42 18.70 -5.59
N THR A 162 -6.69 18.33 -6.63
CA THR A 162 -7.07 17.20 -7.49
C THR A 162 -7.04 15.92 -6.67
N THR A 163 -8.11 15.13 -6.72
CA THR A 163 -8.25 13.95 -5.87
C THR A 163 -8.69 12.75 -6.69
N VAL A 164 -7.84 11.73 -6.75
CA VAL A 164 -8.19 10.41 -7.28
C VAL A 164 -8.79 9.58 -6.16
N VAL A 165 -9.94 8.96 -6.39
CA VAL A 165 -10.55 8.01 -5.47
C VAL A 165 -10.27 6.61 -5.98
N ALA A 166 -9.65 5.76 -5.16
CA ALA A 166 -9.35 4.37 -5.46
C ALA A 166 -10.00 3.45 -4.41
N ASP A 167 -10.26 2.21 -4.79
CA ASP A 167 -10.64 1.18 -3.83
C ASP A 167 -9.43 0.56 -3.14
N GLU A 168 -9.67 -0.45 -2.28
CA GLU A 168 -8.64 -1.18 -1.53
C GLU A 168 -7.64 -1.92 -2.43
N ALA A 169 -8.04 -2.18 -3.67
CA ALA A 169 -7.20 -2.82 -4.68
C ALA A 169 -6.41 -1.84 -5.54
N GLY A 170 -6.53 -0.54 -5.26
CA GLY A 170 -5.88 0.50 -6.02
C GLY A 170 -6.57 0.83 -7.36
N VAL A 171 -7.75 0.25 -7.64
CA VAL A 171 -8.51 0.58 -8.86
C VAL A 171 -9.12 1.97 -8.69
N ALA A 172 -8.81 2.86 -9.62
CA ALA A 172 -9.35 4.21 -9.62
C ALA A 172 -10.87 4.18 -9.90
N LEU A 173 -11.65 4.69 -8.95
CA LEU A 173 -13.10 4.76 -9.04
C LEU A 173 -13.57 6.03 -9.75
N GLY A 174 -12.88 7.13 -9.52
CA GLY A 174 -13.19 8.40 -10.13
C GLY A 174 -12.24 9.51 -9.72
N LEU A 175 -12.38 10.65 -10.39
CA LEU A 175 -11.66 11.88 -10.09
C LEU A 175 -12.65 12.90 -9.49
N VAL A 176 -12.27 13.47 -8.37
CA VAL A 176 -13.02 14.49 -7.64
C VAL A 176 -12.11 15.66 -7.27
N TYR A 177 -12.65 16.61 -6.52
CA TYR A 177 -11.88 17.71 -5.97
C TYR A 177 -12.07 17.79 -4.47
N SER A 178 -11.02 18.13 -3.76
CA SER A 178 -11.05 18.32 -2.32
C SER A 178 -10.70 19.77 -1.98
N SER A 179 -11.33 20.31 -0.98
CA SER A 179 -10.93 21.56 -0.31
C SER A 179 -10.28 21.23 1.03
N ALA A 180 -9.56 22.15 1.63
CA ALA A 180 -9.03 21.98 2.98
C ALA A 180 -10.13 21.50 3.97
N LYS A 181 -11.32 22.14 3.90
CA LYS A 181 -12.46 21.77 4.74
C LYS A 181 -12.98 20.36 4.48
N SER A 182 -12.99 19.90 3.20
CA SER A 182 -13.46 18.54 2.90
C SER A 182 -12.46 17.48 3.33
N ILE A 183 -11.16 17.77 3.29
CA ILE A 183 -10.11 16.88 3.77
C ILE A 183 -10.21 16.70 5.29
N VAL A 184 -10.32 17.80 6.03
CA VAL A 184 -10.53 17.76 7.48
C VAL A 184 -11.79 16.94 7.80
N ALA A 185 -12.93 17.24 7.15
CA ALA A 185 -14.16 16.51 7.37
C ALA A 185 -14.07 15.01 7.01
N ALA A 186 -13.27 14.64 6.00
CA ALA A 186 -13.02 13.25 5.64
C ALA A 186 -12.21 12.53 6.72
N LEU A 187 -11.12 13.15 7.20
CA LEU A 187 -10.26 12.61 8.26
C LEU A 187 -11.00 12.43 9.58
N GLU A 188 -11.80 13.44 9.99
CA GLU A 188 -12.57 13.39 11.22
C GLU A 188 -13.72 12.38 11.19
N SER A 189 -14.40 12.27 10.04
CA SER A 189 -15.57 11.38 9.93
C SER A 189 -15.19 9.95 9.51
N GLY A 190 -13.99 9.69 9.01
CA GLY A 190 -13.62 8.41 8.42
C GLY A 190 -14.40 8.07 7.16
N ARG A 191 -14.92 9.07 6.43
CA ARG A 191 -15.78 8.90 5.25
C ARG A 191 -15.24 9.62 4.03
N GLY A 192 -15.71 9.21 2.84
CA GLY A 192 -15.45 9.94 1.59
C GLY A 192 -16.19 11.29 1.59
N VAL A 193 -15.49 12.37 1.92
CA VAL A 193 -15.99 13.75 1.87
C VAL A 193 -15.13 14.56 0.91
N TYR A 194 -15.78 15.18 -0.06
CA TYR A 194 -15.14 15.91 -1.16
C TYR A 194 -15.73 17.29 -1.30
N TYR A 195 -15.24 18.05 -2.29
CA TYR A 195 -15.82 19.33 -2.66
C TYR A 195 -16.60 19.20 -3.96
N SER A 196 -17.88 19.56 -3.92
CA SER A 196 -18.72 19.63 -5.11
C SER A 196 -18.62 21.00 -5.78
N ARG A 197 -18.00 21.05 -6.96
CA ARG A 197 -17.88 22.30 -7.75
C ARG A 197 -19.23 22.85 -8.17
N SER A 198 -20.19 21.99 -8.50
CA SER A 198 -21.52 22.41 -8.94
C SER A 198 -22.38 22.97 -7.80
N ARG A 199 -22.17 22.48 -6.57
CA ARG A 199 -22.92 22.92 -5.39
C ARG A 199 -22.16 23.99 -4.60
N GLY A 200 -20.88 24.20 -4.88
CA GLY A 200 -20.03 25.16 -4.17
C GLY A 200 -19.77 24.79 -2.71
N GLY A 201 -19.73 23.49 -2.36
CA GLY A 201 -19.63 23.09 -0.95
C GLY A 201 -19.21 21.64 -0.73
N LEU A 202 -19.27 21.25 0.54
CA LEU A 202 -18.96 19.88 0.97
C LEU A 202 -19.92 18.87 0.35
N TRP A 203 -19.38 17.74 -0.04
CA TRP A 203 -20.13 16.63 -0.59
C TRP A 203 -19.72 15.32 0.10
N LYS A 204 -20.59 14.80 0.94
CA LYS A 204 -20.45 13.47 1.51
C LYS A 204 -20.94 12.44 0.50
N LYS A 205 -20.04 11.56 0.08
CA LYS A 205 -20.37 10.53 -0.90
C LYS A 205 -21.38 9.55 -0.31
N GLY A 206 -22.47 9.33 -1.08
CA GLY A 206 -23.51 8.39 -0.69
C GLY A 206 -24.63 8.97 0.20
N GLU A 207 -24.58 10.23 0.62
CA GLU A 207 -25.58 10.83 1.50
C GLU A 207 -27.02 10.76 0.92
N SER A 208 -27.16 10.92 -0.41
CA SER A 208 -28.46 10.83 -1.07
C SER A 208 -28.68 9.51 -1.83
N SER A 209 -27.62 8.84 -2.28
CA SER A 209 -27.72 7.65 -3.13
C SER A 209 -27.55 6.34 -2.39
N GLY A 210 -27.12 6.36 -1.12
CA GLY A 210 -26.73 5.15 -0.38
C GLY A 210 -25.35 4.57 -0.77
N ASN A 211 -24.74 5.07 -1.84
CA ASN A 211 -23.40 4.62 -2.31
C ASN A 211 -22.30 5.29 -1.45
N ALA A 212 -22.24 4.95 -0.18
CA ALA A 212 -21.35 5.56 0.79
C ALA A 212 -19.91 5.06 0.66
N GLN A 213 -18.99 5.78 1.28
CA GLN A 213 -17.59 5.41 1.34
C GLN A 213 -17.08 5.45 2.78
N THR A 214 -16.31 4.42 3.16
CA THR A 214 -15.48 4.44 4.35
C THR A 214 -14.06 4.79 3.91
N LEU A 215 -13.50 5.82 4.49
CA LEU A 215 -12.12 6.24 4.22
C LEU A 215 -11.15 5.26 4.90
N ILE A 216 -10.19 4.76 4.14
CA ILE A 216 -9.13 3.88 4.65
C ILE A 216 -7.84 4.67 4.81
N GLN A 217 -7.47 5.46 3.78
CA GLN A 217 -6.21 6.18 3.72
C GLN A 217 -6.31 7.38 2.78
N ILE A 218 -5.53 8.43 3.08
CA ILE A 218 -5.26 9.52 2.15
C ILE A 218 -3.75 9.55 1.92
N ASP A 219 -3.35 9.47 0.67
CA ASP A 219 -1.97 9.65 0.23
C ASP A 219 -1.81 10.99 -0.46
N ILE A 220 -0.62 11.55 -0.34
CA ILE A 220 -0.19 12.76 -1.04
C ILE A 220 0.79 12.31 -2.12
N ASP A 221 0.72 12.90 -3.29
CA ASP A 221 1.68 12.62 -4.37
C ASP A 221 3.06 13.25 -4.10
N CYS A 222 4.00 13.08 -5.03
CA CYS A 222 5.41 13.43 -4.80
C CYS A 222 5.68 14.93 -4.64
N ASP A 223 4.87 15.79 -5.22
CA ASP A 223 5.00 17.26 -5.14
C ASP A 223 3.86 17.93 -4.36
N SER A 224 2.95 17.11 -3.82
CA SER A 224 1.89 17.47 -2.86
C SER A 224 0.77 18.33 -3.40
N ASP A 225 0.48 18.24 -4.68
CA ASP A 225 -0.61 18.95 -5.33
C ASP A 225 -1.80 18.06 -5.68
N ALA A 226 -1.65 16.74 -5.57
CA ALA A 226 -2.71 15.77 -5.77
C ALA A 226 -2.85 14.79 -4.60
N LEU A 227 -4.06 14.27 -4.44
CA LEU A 227 -4.43 13.34 -3.37
C LEU A 227 -4.94 12.03 -3.96
N ARG A 228 -4.63 10.93 -3.28
CA ARG A 228 -5.33 9.66 -3.47
C ARG A 228 -6.10 9.29 -2.22
N PHE A 229 -7.41 9.19 -2.33
CA PHE A 229 -8.27 8.63 -1.29
C PHE A 229 -8.47 7.14 -1.57
N THR A 230 -7.97 6.29 -0.70
CA THR A 230 -8.28 4.86 -0.71
C THR A 230 -9.50 4.64 0.16
N VAL A 231 -10.56 4.05 -0.43
CA VAL A 231 -11.86 3.91 0.22
C VAL A 231 -12.43 2.52 0.06
N HIS A 232 -13.26 2.12 1.02
CA HIS A 232 -14.21 1.03 0.83
C HIS A 232 -15.52 1.59 0.28
N GLN A 233 -15.87 1.23 -0.95
CA GLN A 233 -17.08 1.68 -1.62
C GLN A 233 -18.23 0.72 -1.35
N THR A 234 -19.35 1.23 -0.83
CA THR A 234 -20.60 0.47 -0.67
C THR A 234 -21.61 0.80 -1.76
N GLY A 235 -22.64 -0.02 -1.91
CA GLY A 235 -23.73 0.17 -2.87
C GLY A 235 -23.35 -0.21 -4.30
N THR A 236 -24.01 0.40 -5.29
CA THR A 236 -23.85 0.05 -6.72
C THR A 236 -22.53 0.51 -7.34
N GLY A 237 -21.83 1.45 -6.70
CA GLY A 237 -20.54 1.94 -7.16
C GLY A 237 -20.32 3.44 -6.96
N PHE A 238 -19.22 3.93 -7.53
CA PHE A 238 -18.81 5.32 -7.39
C PHE A 238 -19.59 6.26 -8.33
N CYS A 239 -19.80 5.82 -9.58
CA CYS A 239 -20.37 6.66 -10.61
C CYS A 239 -21.86 6.94 -10.38
N HIS A 240 -22.34 8.13 -10.77
CA HIS A 240 -23.75 8.50 -10.76
C HIS A 240 -24.60 7.70 -11.76
N LEU A 241 -23.96 7.01 -12.70
CA LEU A 241 -24.61 6.07 -13.64
C LEU A 241 -24.76 4.66 -13.05
N ASN A 242 -24.53 4.49 -11.75
CA ASN A 242 -24.55 3.20 -11.05
C ASN A 242 -23.51 2.19 -11.57
N THR A 243 -22.42 2.67 -12.18
CA THR A 243 -21.26 1.87 -12.49
C THR A 243 -20.22 1.98 -11.38
N ARG A 244 -19.39 0.94 -11.23
CA ARG A 244 -18.35 0.91 -10.20
C ARG A 244 -17.39 2.08 -10.33
N THR A 245 -16.98 2.40 -11.55
CA THR A 245 -16.04 3.49 -11.85
C THR A 245 -16.65 4.51 -12.80
N CYS A 246 -16.06 5.71 -12.87
CA CYS A 246 -16.41 6.73 -13.86
C CYS A 246 -15.82 6.44 -15.25
N TRP A 247 -14.96 5.47 -15.39
CA TRP A 247 -14.29 5.12 -16.65
C TRP A 247 -14.90 3.91 -17.37
N GLY A 248 -16.11 3.52 -16.99
CA GLY A 248 -16.84 2.42 -17.61
C GLY A 248 -16.66 1.10 -16.89
N HIS A 249 -16.66 0.00 -17.66
CA HIS A 249 -16.57 -1.34 -17.11
C HIS A 249 -15.14 -1.68 -16.69
N ASP A 250 -15.02 -2.39 -15.57
CA ASP A 250 -13.75 -2.98 -15.14
C ASP A 250 -13.30 -4.06 -16.14
N GLY A 251 -11.99 -4.24 -16.24
CA GLY A 251 -11.36 -5.33 -16.96
C GLY A 251 -10.53 -6.23 -16.06
N GLY A 252 -9.95 -7.26 -16.66
CA GLY A 252 -9.01 -8.16 -15.99
C GLY A 252 -9.59 -8.92 -14.80
N LEU A 253 -8.73 -9.26 -13.85
CA LEU A 253 -9.08 -10.12 -12.72
C LEU A 253 -10.16 -9.52 -11.80
N ARG A 254 -10.30 -8.21 -11.71
CA ARG A 254 -11.35 -7.56 -10.90
C ARG A 254 -12.74 -7.74 -11.51
N ALA A 255 -12.84 -7.59 -12.83
CA ALA A 255 -14.08 -7.86 -13.54
C ALA A 255 -14.45 -9.35 -13.47
N LEU A 256 -13.47 -10.22 -13.61
CA LEU A 256 -13.64 -11.67 -13.45
C LEU A 256 -14.15 -12.01 -12.04
N GLU A 257 -13.52 -11.48 -10.99
CA GLU A 257 -13.97 -11.69 -9.61
C GLU A 257 -15.44 -11.30 -9.43
N SER A 258 -15.78 -10.08 -9.82
CA SER A 258 -17.16 -9.57 -9.71
C SER A 258 -18.17 -10.46 -10.46
N MET A 259 -17.82 -10.87 -11.66
CA MET A 259 -18.65 -11.77 -12.48
C MET A 259 -18.80 -13.15 -11.82
N LEU A 260 -17.72 -13.70 -11.25
CA LEU A 260 -17.76 -15.00 -10.58
C LEU A 260 -18.61 -14.98 -9.31
N PHE A 261 -18.56 -13.90 -8.50
CA PHE A 261 -19.46 -13.75 -7.35
C PHE A 261 -20.93 -13.72 -7.77
N ILE A 262 -21.27 -12.96 -8.82
CA ILE A 262 -22.64 -12.93 -9.35
C ILE A 262 -23.05 -14.31 -9.85
N ARG A 263 -22.17 -15.04 -10.54
CA ARG A 263 -22.48 -16.38 -11.05
C ARG A 263 -22.53 -17.45 -9.96
N HIS A 264 -21.77 -17.29 -8.88
CA HIS A 264 -21.85 -18.20 -7.74
C HIS A 264 -23.26 -18.18 -7.12
N GLU A 265 -23.88 -17.01 -7.05
CA GLU A 265 -25.25 -16.86 -6.53
C GLU A 265 -26.33 -17.21 -7.56
N ASN A 266 -26.15 -16.79 -8.84
CA ASN A 266 -27.21 -16.72 -9.83
C ASN A 266 -26.83 -17.33 -11.20
N ALA A 267 -25.91 -18.31 -11.25
CA ALA A 267 -25.54 -18.91 -12.55
C ALA A 267 -26.72 -19.70 -13.14
N PRO A 268 -26.97 -19.60 -14.46
CA PRO A 268 -27.97 -20.40 -15.15
C PRO A 268 -27.74 -21.87 -14.97
N ALA A 269 -28.84 -22.66 -14.87
CA ALA A 269 -28.75 -24.10 -14.85
C ALA A 269 -28.02 -24.63 -16.11
N GLY A 270 -27.09 -25.56 -15.92
CA GLY A 270 -26.31 -26.13 -17.01
C GLY A 270 -25.12 -25.29 -17.49
N SER A 271 -24.87 -24.09 -16.92
CA SER A 271 -23.67 -23.34 -17.25
C SER A 271 -22.41 -24.01 -16.70
N TYR A 272 -21.30 -23.91 -17.46
CA TYR A 272 -20.02 -24.49 -17.05
C TYR A 272 -19.53 -23.94 -15.70
N THR A 273 -19.65 -22.63 -15.50
CA THR A 273 -19.26 -21.99 -14.24
C THR A 273 -20.05 -22.53 -13.04
N LYS A 274 -21.37 -22.77 -13.22
CA LYS A 274 -22.20 -23.40 -12.17
C LYS A 274 -21.69 -24.80 -11.83
N ARG A 275 -21.41 -25.58 -12.85
CA ARG A 275 -20.87 -26.95 -12.68
C ARG A 275 -19.53 -26.92 -11.92
N LEU A 276 -18.65 -25.98 -12.18
CA LEU A 276 -17.39 -25.82 -11.45
C LEU A 276 -17.59 -25.49 -9.96
N PHE A 277 -18.63 -24.73 -9.62
CA PHE A 277 -18.96 -24.44 -8.22
C PHE A 277 -19.57 -25.65 -7.50
N GLU A 278 -20.32 -26.49 -8.20
CA GLU A 278 -21.00 -27.65 -7.65
C GLU A 278 -20.14 -28.93 -7.61
N ASP A 279 -19.13 -29.01 -8.48
CA ASP A 279 -18.23 -30.17 -8.61
C ASP A 279 -16.78 -29.80 -8.23
N ALA A 280 -16.47 -29.97 -6.95
CA ALA A 280 -15.14 -29.68 -6.42
C ALA A 280 -14.02 -30.56 -6.99
N GLU A 281 -14.35 -31.77 -7.45
CA GLU A 281 -13.40 -32.68 -8.07
C GLU A 281 -13.06 -32.22 -9.49
N LEU A 282 -14.07 -31.86 -10.27
CA LEU A 282 -13.86 -31.25 -11.57
C LEU A 282 -12.98 -29.98 -11.48
N LEU A 283 -13.31 -29.07 -10.55
CA LEU A 283 -12.53 -27.83 -10.35
C LEU A 283 -11.08 -28.11 -9.98
N ARG A 284 -10.86 -29.08 -9.09
CA ARG A 284 -9.50 -29.50 -8.72
C ARG A 284 -8.74 -30.08 -9.92
N ASN A 285 -9.38 -30.94 -10.70
CA ASN A 285 -8.75 -31.56 -11.84
C ASN A 285 -8.40 -30.53 -12.93
N LYS A 286 -9.32 -29.61 -13.22
CA LYS A 286 -9.04 -28.51 -14.15
C LYS A 286 -7.88 -27.61 -13.69
N LEU A 287 -7.80 -27.26 -12.41
CA LEU A 287 -6.68 -26.51 -11.88
C LEU A 287 -5.32 -27.22 -12.06
N VAL A 288 -5.30 -28.55 -11.93
CA VAL A 288 -4.07 -29.35 -12.13
C VAL A 288 -3.71 -29.40 -13.60
N GLU A 289 -4.70 -29.63 -14.47
CA GLU A 289 -4.56 -29.70 -15.92
C GLU A 289 -3.96 -28.39 -16.47
N GLU A 290 -4.58 -27.24 -16.21
CA GLU A 290 -4.12 -25.95 -16.70
C GLU A 290 -2.75 -25.54 -16.13
N ALA A 291 -2.47 -25.90 -14.86
CA ALA A 291 -1.14 -25.65 -14.29
C ALA A 291 -0.04 -26.48 -14.97
N GLN A 292 -0.37 -27.66 -15.49
CA GLN A 292 0.55 -28.48 -16.24
C GLN A 292 0.72 -27.93 -17.66
N GLU A 293 -0.35 -27.55 -18.33
CA GLU A 293 -0.31 -26.95 -19.68
C GLU A 293 0.48 -25.64 -19.65
N LEU A 294 0.29 -24.81 -18.62
CA LEU A 294 1.14 -23.62 -18.38
C LEU A 294 2.62 -23.95 -18.19
N ALA A 295 2.94 -25.07 -17.52
CA ALA A 295 4.33 -25.47 -17.31
C ALA A 295 5.01 -26.01 -18.59
N GLU A 296 4.24 -26.46 -19.56
CA GLU A 296 4.68 -27.01 -20.84
C GLU A 296 4.65 -25.95 -21.97
N ALA A 297 3.94 -24.83 -21.77
CA ALA A 297 3.80 -23.76 -22.77
C ALA A 297 5.13 -23.07 -23.05
N GLU A 298 5.48 -22.87 -24.31
CA GLU A 298 6.76 -22.27 -24.73
C GLU A 298 6.59 -20.90 -25.38
N SER A 299 5.53 -20.70 -26.18
CA SER A 299 5.32 -19.41 -26.84
C SER A 299 4.64 -18.38 -25.95
N ILE A 300 4.90 -17.11 -26.18
CA ILE A 300 4.24 -16.02 -25.40
C ILE A 300 2.70 -16.13 -25.46
N PRO A 301 2.06 -16.35 -26.61
CA PRO A 301 0.61 -16.52 -26.66
C PRO A 301 0.12 -17.71 -25.85
N ASP A 302 0.79 -18.88 -25.93
CA ASP A 302 0.40 -20.09 -25.23
C ASP A 302 0.56 -19.89 -23.72
N VAL A 303 1.71 -19.38 -23.26
CA VAL A 303 1.93 -19.03 -21.84
C VAL A 303 0.87 -18.06 -21.33
N ALA A 304 0.46 -17.09 -22.12
CA ALA A 304 -0.56 -16.13 -21.72
C ALA A 304 -1.97 -16.79 -21.66
N GLY A 305 -2.26 -17.70 -22.57
CA GLY A 305 -3.50 -18.49 -22.59
C GLY A 305 -3.61 -19.37 -21.34
N GLU A 306 -2.65 -20.25 -21.16
CA GLU A 306 -2.63 -21.19 -20.03
C GLU A 306 -2.56 -20.48 -18.66
N ALA A 307 -1.82 -19.37 -18.58
CA ALA A 307 -1.81 -18.56 -17.36
C ALA A 307 -3.19 -17.95 -17.07
N ALA A 308 -3.94 -17.54 -18.10
CA ALA A 308 -5.30 -17.02 -17.92
C ALA A 308 -6.25 -18.13 -17.44
N ASP A 309 -6.12 -19.35 -17.96
CA ASP A 309 -6.94 -20.48 -17.55
C ASP A 309 -6.63 -20.91 -16.11
N VAL A 310 -5.36 -21.00 -15.71
CA VAL A 310 -4.97 -21.21 -14.31
C VAL A 310 -5.57 -20.13 -13.40
N MET A 311 -5.50 -18.85 -13.80
CA MET A 311 -6.07 -17.74 -13.03
C MET A 311 -7.59 -17.84 -12.94
N TYR A 312 -8.27 -18.22 -14.03
CA TYR A 312 -9.72 -18.41 -14.03
C TYR A 312 -10.15 -19.47 -13.01
N PHE A 313 -9.59 -20.68 -13.08
CA PHE A 313 -9.95 -21.75 -12.15
C PHE A 313 -9.51 -21.48 -10.71
N ALA A 314 -8.37 -20.79 -10.52
CA ALA A 314 -7.96 -20.32 -9.20
C ALA A 314 -8.96 -19.31 -8.61
N MET A 315 -9.47 -18.39 -9.43
CA MET A 315 -10.49 -17.42 -9.01
C MET A 315 -11.83 -18.10 -8.71
N VAL A 316 -12.27 -19.07 -9.50
CA VAL A 316 -13.46 -19.90 -9.18
C VAL A 316 -13.28 -20.57 -7.83
N ARG A 317 -12.10 -21.13 -7.54
CA ARG A 317 -11.80 -21.75 -6.24
C ARG A 317 -11.79 -20.76 -5.09
N CYS A 318 -11.26 -19.54 -5.32
CA CYS A 318 -11.30 -18.47 -4.33
C CYS A 318 -12.74 -18.07 -3.99
N VAL A 319 -13.54 -17.78 -5.00
CA VAL A 319 -14.95 -17.37 -4.81
C VAL A 319 -15.76 -18.47 -4.12
N ALA A 320 -15.59 -19.73 -4.51
CA ALA A 320 -16.23 -20.87 -3.84
C ALA A 320 -15.86 -20.99 -2.35
N ALA A 321 -14.73 -20.44 -1.93
CA ALA A 321 -14.29 -20.40 -0.54
C ALA A 321 -14.63 -19.09 0.17
N GLY A 322 -15.25 -18.12 -0.50
CA GLY A 322 -15.49 -16.76 0.02
C GLY A 322 -14.21 -15.91 0.09
N CYS A 323 -13.11 -16.36 -0.53
CA CYS A 323 -11.84 -15.64 -0.58
C CYS A 323 -11.86 -14.62 -1.72
N LYS A 324 -11.47 -13.38 -1.43
CA LYS A 324 -11.39 -12.29 -2.41
C LYS A 324 -10.01 -12.21 -3.04
N LEU A 325 -9.93 -11.67 -4.25
CA LEU A 325 -8.66 -11.37 -4.91
C LEU A 325 -7.77 -10.47 -4.04
N SER A 326 -8.36 -9.51 -3.33
CA SER A 326 -7.64 -8.66 -2.37
C SER A 326 -6.98 -9.45 -1.23
N ASP A 327 -7.53 -10.60 -0.84
CA ASP A 327 -6.90 -11.43 0.19
C ASP A 327 -5.68 -12.16 -0.36
N VAL A 328 -5.75 -12.59 -1.63
CA VAL A 328 -4.60 -13.16 -2.35
C VAL A 328 -3.48 -12.13 -2.49
N GLU A 329 -3.81 -10.91 -2.92
CA GLU A 329 -2.87 -9.81 -3.06
C GLU A 329 -2.18 -9.46 -1.74
N LYS A 330 -2.95 -9.32 -0.63
CA LYS A 330 -2.39 -9.13 0.72
C LYS A 330 -1.39 -10.21 1.11
N MET A 331 -1.67 -11.47 0.73
CA MET A 331 -0.74 -12.57 0.98
C MET A 331 0.53 -12.50 0.13
N LEU A 332 0.43 -12.02 -1.11
CA LEU A 332 1.58 -11.78 -1.97
C LEU A 332 2.42 -10.61 -1.44
N ASP A 333 1.78 -9.50 -1.08
CA ASP A 333 2.43 -8.33 -0.48
C ASP A 333 3.18 -8.71 0.81
N LYS A 334 2.52 -9.47 1.70
CA LYS A 334 3.15 -9.98 2.92
C LYS A 334 4.37 -10.87 2.62
N ARG A 335 4.31 -11.67 1.55
CA ARG A 335 5.45 -12.50 1.13
C ARG A 335 6.57 -11.66 0.51
N ALA A 336 6.24 -10.61 -0.24
CA ALA A 336 7.21 -9.68 -0.82
C ALA A 336 8.03 -8.93 0.27
N LEU A 337 7.42 -8.69 1.44
CA LEU A 337 8.11 -8.05 2.57
C LEU A 337 9.13 -8.94 3.29
N LYS A 338 9.24 -10.24 2.98
CA LYS A 338 10.19 -11.14 3.65
C LYS A 338 11.61 -10.84 3.23
N VAL A 339 12.47 -10.59 4.21
CA VAL A 339 13.91 -10.30 4.04
C VAL A 339 14.69 -11.59 3.84
N LYS A 340 14.40 -12.63 4.63
CA LYS A 340 15.02 -13.97 4.48
C LYS A 340 13.96 -14.96 3.98
N ARG A 341 14.25 -15.62 2.87
CA ARG A 341 13.38 -16.64 2.29
C ARG A 341 13.99 -18.02 2.55
N ARG A 342 13.12 -19.00 2.78
CA ARG A 342 13.57 -20.40 2.78
C ARG A 342 14.04 -20.78 1.37
N PRO A 343 15.01 -21.71 1.24
CA PRO A 343 15.31 -22.29 -0.07
C PRO A 343 14.03 -22.78 -0.72
N GLY A 344 13.74 -22.31 -1.94
CA GLY A 344 12.49 -22.55 -2.65
C GLY A 344 12.41 -23.91 -3.34
N ASN A 345 13.08 -24.92 -2.80
CA ASN A 345 13.06 -26.26 -3.40
C ASN A 345 11.67 -26.88 -3.35
N SER A 346 11.25 -27.45 -4.47
CA SER A 346 10.01 -28.22 -4.54
C SER A 346 10.12 -29.48 -3.66
N LYS A 347 8.99 -29.91 -3.12
CA LYS A 347 8.95 -31.10 -2.28
C LYS A 347 9.06 -32.35 -3.16
N ALA A 348 10.06 -33.18 -2.93
CA ALA A 348 10.36 -34.35 -3.75
C ALA A 348 9.12 -35.26 -4.03
N TYR A 349 8.26 -35.51 -3.04
CA TYR A 349 7.07 -36.32 -3.21
C TYR A 349 6.04 -35.66 -4.16
N ARG A 350 5.99 -34.34 -4.27
CA ARG A 350 5.11 -33.63 -5.21
C ARG A 350 5.65 -33.63 -6.63
N ILE A 351 6.97 -33.56 -6.77
CA ILE A 351 7.63 -33.76 -8.07
C ILE A 351 7.38 -35.16 -8.61
N SER A 352 7.53 -36.16 -7.77
CA SER A 352 7.26 -37.56 -8.16
C SER A 352 5.81 -37.75 -8.63
N ALA A 353 4.85 -37.16 -7.92
CA ALA A 353 3.44 -37.24 -8.31
C ALA A 353 3.16 -36.46 -9.63
N ALA A 354 3.76 -35.29 -9.82
CA ALA A 354 3.65 -34.54 -11.08
C ALA A 354 4.27 -35.33 -12.25
N ASN A 355 5.46 -35.90 -12.08
CA ASN A 355 6.14 -36.69 -13.10
C ASN A 355 5.37 -38.00 -13.45
N GLN A 356 4.68 -38.61 -12.49
CA GLN A 356 3.81 -39.73 -12.78
C GLN A 356 2.62 -39.35 -13.66
N ILE A 357 2.03 -38.19 -13.44
CA ILE A 357 0.96 -37.64 -14.27
C ILE A 357 1.46 -37.35 -15.70
N LEU A 358 2.62 -36.70 -15.81
CA LEU A 358 3.25 -36.37 -17.09
C LEU A 358 3.57 -37.60 -17.90
N ASN A 359 4.24 -38.62 -17.31
CA ASN A 359 4.61 -39.86 -18.00
C ASN A 359 3.39 -40.68 -18.44
N SER A 360 2.27 -40.63 -17.70
CA SER A 360 1.05 -41.32 -18.09
C SER A 360 0.36 -40.70 -19.31
N LYS A 361 0.52 -39.41 -19.57
CA LYS A 361 0.03 -38.73 -20.79
C LYS A 361 0.85 -39.12 -22.03
N ASP A 362 2.15 -39.21 -21.91
CA ASP A 362 3.02 -39.64 -23.01
C ASP A 362 2.73 -41.06 -23.46
N ASP A 363 2.42 -41.96 -22.52
CA ASP A 363 1.99 -43.33 -22.82
C ASP A 363 0.64 -43.36 -23.55
N LEU A 364 -0.31 -42.50 -23.16
CA LEU A 364 -1.64 -42.42 -23.82
C LEU A 364 -1.55 -41.79 -25.22
N ASN A 365 -0.72 -40.75 -25.39
CA ASN A 365 -0.53 -40.11 -26.69
C ASN A 365 0.25 -41.03 -27.66
N SER A 366 1.23 -41.78 -27.17
CA SER A 366 1.95 -42.76 -27.95
C SER A 366 1.05 -43.95 -28.39
N ALA A 367 0.12 -44.38 -27.53
CA ALA A 367 -0.85 -45.38 -27.84
C ALA A 367 -1.90 -44.90 -28.88
N ALA A 368 -2.37 -43.66 -28.77
CA ALA A 368 -3.29 -43.05 -29.72
C ALA A 368 -2.69 -42.86 -31.11
N SER A 369 -1.43 -42.44 -31.20
CA SER A 369 -0.71 -42.30 -32.46
C SER A 369 -0.38 -43.64 -33.11
N ALA A 370 -0.19 -44.70 -32.33
CA ALA A 370 0.02 -46.07 -32.86
C ALA A 370 -1.26 -46.66 -33.48
N VAL A 371 -2.43 -46.30 -32.95
CA VAL A 371 -3.73 -46.74 -33.49
C VAL A 371 -4.08 -45.97 -34.77
N SER A 372 -3.74 -44.68 -34.89
CA SER A 372 -4.01 -43.90 -36.10
C SER A 372 -3.11 -44.24 -37.29
N ASN A 373 -1.96 -44.88 -37.06
CA ASN A 373 -1.07 -45.36 -38.13
C ASN A 373 -1.35 -46.79 -38.65
N GLN A 374 -2.39 -47.45 -38.12
CA GLN A 374 -2.81 -48.77 -38.55
C GLN A 374 -4.16 -48.77 -39.29
N SER A 375 -4.72 -47.61 -39.53
CA SER A 375 -5.93 -47.40 -40.35
C SER A 375 -5.58 -46.63 -41.63
#